data_2534195f06cd019af3abb49b24cc6aea
#
_entry.id   2534195f06cd019af3abb49b24cc6aea
#
_cell.length_a   1.000
_cell.length_b   1.000
_cell.length_c   1.000
_cell.angle_alpha   90.00
_cell.angle_beta   90.00
_cell.angle_gamma   90.00
#
_symmetry.space_group_name_H-M   'P 1'
#
loop_
_entity.id
_entity.type
_entity.pdbx_description
1 polymer ?
#
loop_
_entity_poly.entity_id
_entity_poly.type
_entity_poly.pdbx_seq_one_letter_code
_entity_poly.pdbx_strand_id
1 'polypeptide(L)'
;MEVSFIKMHGIGNDFIIMDFYSRALPEDLNFDEVAKKLCDRHFGIGADGLILILPSEIYDLRMRIFNSDGSEAQMCGNGIRCFAKFAYENTLIRKNKFSVETLAGEIIPELIFDEQKTGSVKGIRVDMGKPHLMKKDIPMIGNPDRQVINETISLENGQYFRVTCVSMGNPHCIIFTEDVESFPVTEIGPVMENHHLFPEKTNVEFVQPLNDHEIKLRVWERGVGETMACGTGASAAVVAGVLNKRIKNRAVVYLKGGNLKIEWTNDEHVYMTGPAEAAFSGIVSI
;
A
#
# COMPACT_ATOMS: atom_id res chain seq x y z
N MET A 1 30.94 -3.60 2.10
CA MET A 1 30.59 -4.36 3.32
C MET A 1 29.60 -5.46 2.94
N GLU A 2 29.74 -6.68 3.52
CA GLU A 2 28.75 -7.74 3.30
C GLU A 2 27.56 -7.59 4.27
N VAL A 3 26.35 -7.63 3.72
CA VAL A 3 25.09 -7.49 4.47
C VAL A 3 24.15 -8.60 4.09
N SER A 4 23.58 -9.26 5.09
CA SER A 4 22.52 -10.23 4.89
C SER A 4 21.19 -9.52 4.60
N PHE A 5 20.40 -10.08 3.70
CA PHE A 5 19.07 -9.59 3.38
C PHE A 5 18.06 -10.72 3.29
N ILE A 6 16.78 -10.38 3.42
CA ILE A 6 15.67 -11.24 3.04
C ILE A 6 14.82 -10.49 2.01
N LYS A 7 14.49 -11.16 0.89
CA LYS A 7 13.51 -10.68 -0.05
C LYS A 7 12.12 -11.12 0.39
N MET A 8 11.23 -10.15 0.56
CA MET A 8 9.84 -10.40 0.96
C MET A 8 8.87 -9.67 0.04
N HIS A 9 7.62 -10.09 0.03
CA HIS A 9 6.54 -9.37 -0.66
C HIS A 9 5.25 -9.36 0.14
N GLY A 10 4.48 -8.26 -0.04
CA GLY A 10 3.09 -8.15 0.38
C GLY A 10 2.19 -8.19 -0.85
N ILE A 11 1.70 -9.40 -1.21
CA ILE A 11 0.85 -9.63 -2.39
C ILE A 11 1.43 -9.07 -3.71
N GLY A 12 2.69 -9.42 -4.00
CA GLY A 12 3.39 -9.09 -5.25
C GLY A 12 4.19 -7.79 -5.24
N ASN A 13 3.95 -6.87 -4.30
CA ASN A 13 4.82 -5.71 -4.09
C ASN A 13 6.00 -6.14 -3.20
N ASP A 14 7.23 -6.11 -3.75
CA ASP A 14 8.39 -6.83 -3.22
C ASP A 14 9.50 -5.90 -2.69
N PHE A 15 10.13 -6.33 -1.60
CA PHE A 15 11.12 -5.53 -0.87
C PHE A 15 12.34 -6.36 -0.50
N ILE A 16 13.50 -5.71 -0.53
CA ILE A 16 14.74 -6.18 0.10
C ILE A 16 14.73 -5.66 1.54
N ILE A 17 14.78 -6.54 2.53
CA ILE A 17 14.79 -6.16 3.95
C ILE A 17 16.19 -6.41 4.52
N MET A 18 16.75 -5.38 5.13
CA MET A 18 18.05 -5.42 5.81
C MET A 18 17.91 -5.07 7.29
N ASP A 19 18.50 -5.92 8.16
CA ASP A 19 18.50 -5.71 9.60
C ASP A 19 19.74 -4.93 10.03
N PHE A 20 19.51 -3.71 10.52
CA PHE A 20 20.48 -2.87 11.20
C PHE A 20 20.07 -2.57 12.65
N TYR A 21 19.10 -3.30 13.20
CA TYR A 21 18.78 -3.28 14.61
C TYR A 21 19.85 -4.02 15.41
N SER A 22 20.29 -5.16 14.89
CA SER A 22 21.29 -6.03 15.53
C SER A 22 22.74 -5.66 15.21
N ARG A 23 22.97 -4.69 14.33
CA ARG A 23 24.30 -4.21 13.91
C ARG A 23 24.29 -2.71 13.70
N ALA A 24 25.45 -2.08 13.83
CA ALA A 24 25.58 -0.64 13.59
C ALA A 24 25.27 -0.30 12.13
N LEU A 25 24.48 0.76 11.94
CA LEU A 25 24.26 1.37 10.62
C LEU A 25 25.58 2.08 10.21
N PRO A 26 26.11 1.82 9.00
CA PRO A 26 27.29 2.56 8.53
C PRO A 26 26.96 4.04 8.33
N GLU A 27 27.74 4.93 8.94
CA GLU A 27 27.51 6.38 8.90
C GLU A 27 27.71 6.97 7.49
N ASP A 28 28.63 6.39 6.71
CA ASP A 28 29.03 6.89 5.38
C ASP A 28 28.22 6.29 4.22
N LEU A 29 27.20 5.46 4.50
CA LEU A 29 26.47 4.76 3.44
C LEU A 29 25.27 5.58 2.95
N ASN A 30 25.29 5.91 1.64
CA ASN A 30 24.17 6.54 0.98
C ASN A 30 23.12 5.48 0.58
N PHE A 31 22.05 5.35 1.35
CA PHE A 31 21.00 4.36 1.11
C PHE A 31 20.16 4.65 -0.13
N ASP A 32 20.10 5.87 -0.63
CA ASP A 32 19.45 6.22 -1.89
C ASP A 32 20.15 5.50 -3.05
N GLU A 33 21.47 5.55 -3.09
CA GLU A 33 22.28 4.86 -4.11
C GLU A 33 22.29 3.33 -3.91
N VAL A 34 22.29 2.87 -2.66
CA VAL A 34 22.17 1.44 -2.34
C VAL A 34 20.82 0.90 -2.84
N ALA A 35 19.73 1.61 -2.60
CA ALA A 35 18.40 1.22 -3.07
C ALA A 35 18.35 1.15 -4.60
N LYS A 36 18.82 2.17 -5.32
CA LYS A 36 18.89 2.16 -6.80
C LYS A 36 19.65 0.94 -7.33
N LYS A 37 20.82 0.67 -6.75
CA LYS A 37 21.66 -0.45 -7.17
C LYS A 37 21.02 -1.80 -6.88
N LEU A 38 20.51 -2.00 -5.68
CA LEU A 38 20.00 -3.30 -5.26
C LEU A 38 18.61 -3.61 -5.80
N CYS A 39 17.77 -2.60 -5.99
CA CYS A 39 16.42 -2.76 -6.53
C CYS A 39 16.39 -2.96 -8.05
N ASP A 40 17.49 -2.69 -8.76
CA ASP A 40 17.56 -2.98 -10.20
C ASP A 40 17.31 -4.46 -10.46
N ARG A 41 16.32 -4.78 -11.34
CA ARG A 41 15.89 -6.15 -11.61
C ARG A 41 16.81 -6.93 -12.54
N HIS A 42 17.77 -6.24 -13.18
CA HIS A 42 18.72 -6.85 -14.11
C HIS A 42 20.14 -6.93 -13.54
N PHE A 43 20.54 -5.93 -12.74
CA PHE A 43 21.92 -5.81 -12.24
C PHE A 43 22.03 -5.89 -10.71
N GLY A 44 20.89 -5.88 -10.00
CA GLY A 44 20.80 -6.00 -8.55
C GLY A 44 20.09 -7.27 -8.10
N ILE A 45 19.52 -7.21 -6.91
CA ILE A 45 18.63 -8.26 -6.37
C ILE A 45 17.26 -8.17 -7.06
N GLY A 46 16.86 -6.96 -7.43
CA GLY A 46 15.57 -6.64 -8.04
C GLY A 46 14.44 -6.55 -7.02
N ALA A 47 13.87 -5.37 -6.82
CA ALA A 47 12.72 -5.15 -5.94
C ALA A 47 12.03 -3.82 -6.26
N ASP A 48 10.83 -3.61 -5.70
CA ASP A 48 10.14 -2.33 -5.73
C ASP A 48 10.73 -1.35 -4.71
N GLY A 49 11.41 -1.87 -3.66
CA GLY A 49 12.07 -1.03 -2.68
C GLY A 49 12.99 -1.77 -1.71
N LEU A 50 13.74 -0.98 -0.95
CA LEU A 50 14.62 -1.41 0.14
C LEU A 50 14.02 -0.96 1.48
N ILE A 51 13.92 -1.86 2.45
CA ILE A 51 13.48 -1.58 3.81
C ILE A 51 14.64 -1.83 4.79
N LEU A 52 14.89 -0.85 5.65
CA LEU A 52 15.85 -0.96 6.75
C LEU A 52 15.11 -1.09 8.07
N ILE A 53 15.54 -2.06 8.88
CA ILE A 53 15.09 -2.22 10.27
C ILE A 53 16.13 -1.63 11.18
N LEU A 54 15.73 -0.66 11.98
CA LEU A 54 16.60 0.17 12.81
C LEU A 54 16.10 0.19 14.26
N PRO A 55 16.99 0.47 15.25
CA PRO A 55 16.55 0.85 16.58
C PRO A 55 15.82 2.20 16.54
N SER A 56 14.90 2.41 17.47
CA SER A 56 14.25 3.68 17.75
C SER A 56 14.49 4.09 19.21
N GLU A 57 14.60 5.39 19.46
CA GLU A 57 14.73 5.93 20.83
C GLU A 57 13.37 6.11 21.54
N ILE A 58 12.29 6.17 20.75
CA ILE A 58 10.95 6.52 21.23
C ILE A 58 9.90 5.43 20.98
N TYR A 59 10.17 4.49 20.05
CA TYR A 59 9.26 3.40 19.69
C TYR A 59 9.97 2.04 19.78
N ASP A 60 9.24 0.95 19.57
CA ASP A 60 9.85 -0.40 19.66
C ASP A 60 10.90 -0.63 18.56
N LEU A 61 10.64 -0.15 17.34
CA LEU A 61 11.51 -0.26 16.15
C LEU A 61 11.36 0.98 15.27
N ARG A 62 12.30 1.16 14.33
CA ARG A 62 12.21 2.17 13.26
C ARG A 62 12.34 1.54 11.90
N MET A 63 11.48 1.97 10.97
CA MET A 63 11.52 1.60 9.56
C MET A 63 11.94 2.79 8.70
N ARG A 64 12.94 2.57 7.83
CA ARG A 64 13.15 3.42 6.66
C ARG A 64 12.85 2.61 5.41
N ILE A 65 12.22 3.24 4.42
CA ILE A 65 11.86 2.60 3.17
C ILE A 65 12.27 3.47 2.00
N PHE A 66 13.00 2.88 1.05
CA PHE A 66 13.48 3.54 -0.16
C PHE A 66 12.84 2.87 -1.37
N ASN A 67 12.32 3.66 -2.29
CA ASN A 67 11.84 3.19 -3.59
C ASN A 67 13.01 2.75 -4.48
N SER A 68 12.72 2.06 -5.57
CA SER A 68 13.74 1.63 -6.54
C SER A 68 14.48 2.78 -7.24
N ASP A 69 13.90 3.99 -7.26
CA ASP A 69 14.54 5.20 -7.76
C ASP A 69 15.44 5.90 -6.72
N GLY A 70 15.54 5.35 -5.50
CA GLY A 70 16.31 5.88 -4.38
C GLY A 70 15.56 6.88 -3.52
N SER A 71 14.39 7.35 -3.90
CA SER A 71 13.60 8.26 -3.06
C SER A 71 13.13 7.57 -1.78
N GLU A 72 13.19 8.28 -0.64
CA GLU A 72 12.70 7.74 0.64
C GLU A 72 11.20 7.99 0.76
N ALA A 73 10.43 6.91 0.93
CA ALA A 73 8.99 6.98 1.10
C ALA A 73 8.61 7.16 2.58
N GLN A 74 7.54 7.90 2.84
CA GLN A 74 7.05 8.12 4.20
C GLN A 74 6.53 6.84 4.85
N MET A 75 5.77 6.03 4.11
CA MET A 75 5.19 4.76 4.55
C MET A 75 4.73 3.94 3.34
N CYS A 76 4.67 2.61 3.49
CA CYS A 76 4.06 1.71 2.53
C CYS A 76 3.29 0.62 3.27
N GLY A 77 1.98 0.48 3.01
CA GLY A 77 1.14 -0.53 3.65
C GLY A 77 1.57 -1.97 3.36
N ASN A 78 2.15 -2.25 2.19
CA ASN A 78 2.73 -3.57 1.87
C ASN A 78 4.07 -3.76 2.58
N GLY A 79 4.92 -2.71 2.59
CA GLY A 79 6.22 -2.71 3.23
C GLY A 79 6.15 -2.91 4.75
N ILE A 80 5.23 -2.24 5.44
CA ILE A 80 5.09 -2.40 6.90
C ILE A 80 4.63 -3.81 7.29
N ARG A 81 3.85 -4.51 6.42
CA ARG A 81 3.51 -5.92 6.67
C ARG A 81 4.73 -6.82 6.57
N CYS A 82 5.57 -6.64 5.56
CA CYS A 82 6.83 -7.36 5.41
C CYS A 82 7.77 -7.09 6.60
N PHE A 83 7.92 -5.81 6.96
CA PHE A 83 8.69 -5.37 8.13
C PHE A 83 8.23 -6.06 9.41
N ALA A 84 6.93 -6.03 9.72
CA ALA A 84 6.38 -6.57 10.95
C ALA A 84 6.55 -8.09 11.06
N LYS A 85 6.32 -8.81 9.96
CA LYS A 85 6.57 -10.26 9.92
C LYS A 85 8.04 -10.59 10.11
N PHE A 86 8.93 -9.89 9.38
CA PHE A 86 10.36 -10.07 9.53
C PHE A 86 10.80 -9.84 10.98
N ALA A 87 10.41 -8.73 11.60
CA ALA A 87 10.80 -8.36 12.95
C ALA A 87 10.40 -9.45 13.98
N TYR A 88 9.22 -10.04 13.83
CA TYR A 88 8.76 -11.10 14.71
C TYR A 88 9.48 -12.44 14.44
N GLU A 89 9.56 -12.88 13.19
CA GLU A 89 10.16 -14.18 12.84
C GLU A 89 11.67 -14.22 13.10
N ASN A 90 12.35 -13.07 13.05
CA ASN A 90 13.78 -12.94 13.41
C ASN A 90 14.01 -12.53 14.87
N THR A 91 12.98 -12.63 15.71
CA THR A 91 13.05 -12.39 17.18
C THR A 91 13.51 -10.99 17.62
N LEU A 92 13.40 -9.99 16.74
CA LEU A 92 13.67 -8.59 17.10
C LEU A 92 12.56 -8.05 18.01
N ILE A 93 11.35 -8.57 17.87
CA ILE A 93 10.19 -8.26 18.69
C ILE A 93 9.46 -9.54 19.10
N ARG A 94 8.87 -9.57 20.31
CA ARG A 94 8.09 -10.71 20.83
C ARG A 94 6.63 -10.36 21.09
N LYS A 95 6.24 -9.11 20.85
CA LYS A 95 4.87 -8.62 20.98
C LYS A 95 4.11 -8.90 19.70
N ASN A 96 2.81 -9.19 19.80
CA ASN A 96 1.92 -9.31 18.63
C ASN A 96 1.50 -7.94 18.08
N LYS A 97 1.64 -6.88 18.88
CA LYS A 97 1.35 -5.50 18.53
C LYS A 97 2.48 -4.62 19.07
N PHE A 98 3.08 -3.80 18.21
CA PHE A 98 4.24 -2.99 18.56
C PHE A 98 4.29 -1.71 17.73
N SER A 99 5.00 -0.71 18.24
CA SER A 99 5.12 0.60 17.62
C SER A 99 6.34 0.67 16.69
N VAL A 100 6.14 1.27 15.51
CA VAL A 100 7.19 1.46 14.51
C VAL A 100 7.28 2.94 14.15
N GLU A 101 8.45 3.52 14.33
CA GLU A 101 8.78 4.86 13.85
C GLU A 101 8.90 4.84 12.32
N THR A 102 8.18 5.75 11.65
CA THR A 102 8.27 5.98 10.21
C THR A 102 8.30 7.47 9.91
N LEU A 103 8.59 7.87 8.68
CA LEU A 103 8.48 9.27 8.26
C LEU A 103 7.02 9.78 8.25
N ALA A 104 6.03 8.88 8.23
CA ALA A 104 4.61 9.23 8.38
C ALA A 104 4.16 9.32 9.85
N GLY A 105 5.08 9.10 10.80
CA GLY A 105 4.80 9.02 12.23
C GLY A 105 4.77 7.59 12.76
N GLU A 106 4.09 7.40 13.89
CA GLU A 106 3.93 6.08 14.51
C GLU A 106 2.98 5.19 13.71
N ILE A 107 3.42 3.98 13.40
CA ILE A 107 2.56 2.92 12.85
C ILE A 107 2.57 1.73 13.82
N ILE A 108 1.39 1.17 14.07
CA ILE A 108 1.23 0.05 15.01
C ILE A 108 0.68 -1.17 14.27
N PRO A 109 1.54 -2.00 13.64
CA PRO A 109 1.12 -3.26 13.05
C PRO A 109 0.72 -4.27 14.13
N GLU A 110 -0.30 -5.08 13.82
CA GLU A 110 -0.79 -6.15 14.66
C GLU A 110 -0.68 -7.48 13.92
N LEU A 111 0.08 -8.43 14.50
CA LEU A 111 0.29 -9.76 13.95
C LEU A 111 -0.93 -10.65 14.20
N ILE A 112 -1.42 -11.26 13.14
CA ILE A 112 -2.49 -12.26 13.20
C ILE A 112 -1.85 -13.64 13.02
N PHE A 113 -1.99 -14.47 14.04
CA PHE A 113 -1.39 -15.81 14.04
C PHE A 113 -2.31 -16.85 13.42
N ASP A 114 -1.70 -17.92 12.90
CA ASP A 114 -2.40 -19.10 12.45
C ASP A 114 -2.81 -19.94 13.66
N GLU A 115 -4.10 -20.18 13.82
CA GLU A 115 -4.64 -20.99 14.92
C GLU A 115 -4.18 -22.47 14.83
N GLN A 116 -3.85 -22.94 13.63
CA GLN A 116 -3.43 -24.32 13.39
C GLN A 116 -1.90 -24.50 13.46
N LYS A 117 -1.13 -23.41 13.45
CA LYS A 117 0.32 -23.42 13.36
C LYS A 117 0.94 -22.46 14.37
N THR A 118 1.21 -22.98 15.59
CA THR A 118 1.73 -22.18 16.70
C THR A 118 2.95 -21.35 16.27
N GLY A 119 2.86 -20.02 16.49
CA GLY A 119 3.94 -19.08 16.19
C GLY A 119 4.05 -18.66 14.72
N SER A 120 3.21 -19.17 13.81
CA SER A 120 3.19 -18.75 12.41
C SER A 120 2.34 -17.50 12.22
N VAL A 121 2.90 -16.45 11.61
CA VAL A 121 2.18 -15.22 11.25
C VAL A 121 1.41 -15.45 9.97
N LYS A 122 0.07 -15.44 10.06
CA LYS A 122 -0.85 -15.63 8.93
C LYS A 122 -1.12 -14.33 8.18
N GLY A 123 -1.10 -13.20 8.89
CA GLY A 123 -1.35 -11.90 8.31
C GLY A 123 -0.98 -10.78 9.26
N ILE A 124 -0.98 -9.57 8.76
CA ILE A 124 -0.69 -8.37 9.53
C ILE A 124 -1.82 -7.37 9.33
N ARG A 125 -2.39 -6.88 10.43
CA ARG A 125 -3.38 -5.83 10.47
C ARG A 125 -2.68 -4.48 10.67
N VAL A 126 -3.00 -3.52 9.82
CA VAL A 126 -2.43 -2.16 9.83
C VAL A 126 -3.56 -1.16 9.87
N ASP A 127 -3.44 -0.15 10.72
CA ASP A 127 -4.31 1.02 10.69
C ASP A 127 -3.83 1.95 9.56
N MET A 128 -4.70 2.18 8.59
CA MET A 128 -4.45 3.03 7.43
C MET A 128 -4.89 4.49 7.67
N GLY A 129 -5.36 4.80 8.88
CA GLY A 129 -5.90 6.10 9.24
C GLY A 129 -7.35 6.32 8.79
N LYS A 130 -7.78 7.58 8.90
CA LYS A 130 -9.12 7.99 8.46
C LYS A 130 -9.13 8.38 6.99
N PRO A 131 -10.17 8.01 6.23
CA PRO A 131 -10.30 8.48 4.86
C PRO A 131 -10.69 9.97 4.83
N HIS A 132 -10.06 10.73 3.95
CA HIS A 132 -10.41 12.10 3.68
C HIS A 132 -11.30 12.16 2.43
N LEU A 133 -12.43 12.83 2.52
CA LEU A 133 -13.49 12.77 1.51
C LEU A 133 -13.72 14.10 0.77
N MET A 134 -13.19 15.21 1.29
CA MET A 134 -13.41 16.52 0.71
C MET A 134 -12.45 16.77 -0.46
N LYS A 135 -12.90 17.51 -1.47
CA LYS A 135 -12.08 17.83 -2.67
C LYS A 135 -10.73 18.46 -2.34
N LYS A 136 -10.66 19.31 -1.30
CA LYS A 136 -9.40 19.91 -0.84
C LYS A 136 -8.37 18.89 -0.35
N ASP A 137 -8.83 17.77 0.23
CA ASP A 137 -7.97 16.73 0.77
C ASP A 137 -7.59 15.67 -0.28
N ILE A 138 -8.28 15.70 -1.44
CA ILE A 138 -8.06 14.81 -2.60
C ILE A 138 -7.23 15.53 -3.69
N PRO A 139 -6.75 16.73 -3.50
CA PRO A 139 -6.41 17.83 -4.43
C PRO A 139 -7.22 17.80 -5.74
N MET A 140 -8.55 18.00 -5.66
CA MET A 140 -9.44 17.97 -6.81
C MET A 140 -10.07 19.36 -7.05
N ILE A 141 -10.12 19.80 -8.29
CA ILE A 141 -10.72 21.10 -8.68
C ILE A 141 -12.21 21.12 -8.38
N GLY A 142 -12.69 22.28 -7.87
CA GLY A 142 -14.10 22.54 -7.57
C GLY A 142 -14.29 23.10 -6.16
N ASN A 143 -15.51 23.00 -5.63
CA ASN A 143 -15.78 23.47 -4.27
C ASN A 143 -15.01 22.61 -3.25
N PRO A 144 -14.06 23.20 -2.48
CA PRO A 144 -13.12 22.46 -1.62
C PRO A 144 -13.81 21.63 -0.52
N ASP A 145 -14.98 22.07 -0.06
CA ASP A 145 -15.72 21.43 1.04
C ASP A 145 -16.83 20.47 0.56
N ARG A 146 -16.82 20.10 -0.74
CA ARG A 146 -17.70 19.05 -1.29
C ARG A 146 -17.01 17.70 -1.37
N GLN A 147 -17.76 16.66 -1.08
CA GLN A 147 -17.38 15.26 -1.38
C GLN A 147 -17.65 14.94 -2.85
N VAL A 148 -16.97 13.94 -3.38
CA VAL A 148 -17.18 13.40 -4.72
C VAL A 148 -17.71 11.98 -4.57
N ILE A 149 -19.03 11.82 -4.58
CA ILE A 149 -19.70 10.53 -4.45
C ILE A 149 -20.60 10.35 -5.66
N ASN A 150 -20.26 9.37 -6.52
CA ASN A 150 -21.01 9.04 -7.73
C ASN A 150 -21.21 10.25 -8.68
N GLU A 151 -20.23 11.15 -8.76
CA GLU A 151 -20.22 12.30 -9.67
C GLU A 151 -19.77 11.87 -11.08
N THR A 152 -20.23 12.57 -12.11
CA THR A 152 -19.84 12.29 -13.49
C THR A 152 -18.59 13.07 -13.86
N ILE A 153 -17.58 12.38 -14.40
CA ILE A 153 -16.43 12.97 -15.09
C ILE A 153 -16.53 12.62 -16.57
N SER A 154 -16.35 13.63 -17.43
CA SER A 154 -16.39 13.47 -18.89
C SER A 154 -14.99 13.57 -19.46
N LEU A 155 -14.57 12.60 -20.25
CA LEU A 155 -13.30 12.60 -20.97
C LEU A 155 -13.41 13.39 -22.28
N GLU A 156 -12.28 13.84 -22.82
CA GLU A 156 -12.22 14.60 -24.08
C GLU A 156 -12.79 13.87 -25.30
N ASN A 157 -12.73 12.53 -25.29
CA ASN A 157 -13.29 11.67 -26.34
C ASN A 157 -14.82 11.48 -26.26
N GLY A 158 -15.49 12.16 -25.32
CA GLY A 158 -16.93 12.07 -25.09
C GLY A 158 -17.39 10.92 -24.20
N GLN A 159 -16.50 10.05 -23.74
CA GLN A 159 -16.82 9.05 -22.74
C GLN A 159 -17.03 9.73 -21.37
N TYR A 160 -17.85 9.13 -20.53
CA TYR A 160 -18.06 9.62 -19.17
C TYR A 160 -18.05 8.46 -18.17
N PHE A 161 -17.60 8.74 -16.94
CA PHE A 161 -17.55 7.78 -15.85
C PHE A 161 -18.18 8.36 -14.59
N ARG A 162 -18.85 7.51 -13.84
CA ARG A 162 -19.29 7.82 -12.49
C ARG A 162 -18.17 7.51 -11.51
N VAL A 163 -17.70 8.51 -10.77
CA VAL A 163 -16.56 8.37 -9.88
C VAL A 163 -16.91 8.71 -8.43
N THR A 164 -16.20 8.08 -7.52
CA THR A 164 -16.14 8.46 -6.11
C THR A 164 -14.68 8.66 -5.75
N CYS A 165 -14.33 9.79 -5.14
CA CYS A 165 -12.95 10.10 -4.81
C CYS A 165 -12.71 10.04 -3.30
N VAL A 166 -11.60 9.45 -2.90
CA VAL A 166 -11.18 9.26 -1.50
C VAL A 166 -9.68 9.50 -1.42
N SER A 167 -9.21 10.17 -0.37
CA SER A 167 -7.79 10.22 -0.05
C SER A 167 -7.50 9.34 1.17
N MET A 168 -6.48 8.50 1.06
CA MET A 168 -5.89 7.72 2.15
C MET A 168 -4.47 8.23 2.48
N GLY A 169 -4.29 9.57 2.42
CA GLY A 169 -3.00 10.23 2.42
C GLY A 169 -2.44 10.46 1.00
N ASN A 170 -2.99 9.77 0.03
CA ASN A 170 -2.80 9.96 -1.41
C ASN A 170 -4.16 9.87 -2.13
N PRO A 171 -4.34 10.56 -3.28
CA PRO A 171 -5.63 10.63 -3.98
C PRO A 171 -5.98 9.34 -4.71
N HIS A 172 -7.25 8.94 -4.63
CA HIS A 172 -7.83 7.79 -5.32
C HIS A 172 -9.15 8.18 -6.01
N CYS A 173 -9.29 7.79 -7.28
CA CYS A 173 -10.50 7.95 -8.08
C CYS A 173 -11.09 6.57 -8.40
N ILE A 174 -12.23 6.25 -7.79
CA ILE A 174 -12.85 4.94 -7.86
C ILE A 174 -13.95 4.92 -8.92
N ILE A 175 -13.84 3.98 -9.86
CA ILE A 175 -14.80 3.69 -10.94
C ILE A 175 -15.38 2.29 -10.70
N PHE A 176 -16.69 2.19 -10.54
CA PHE A 176 -17.36 0.90 -10.44
C PHE A 176 -17.70 0.36 -11.85
N THR A 177 -17.40 -0.91 -12.07
CA THR A 177 -17.68 -1.65 -13.32
C THR A 177 -18.37 -2.98 -13.03
N GLU A 178 -19.03 -3.55 -14.04
CA GLU A 178 -19.66 -4.87 -13.94
C GLU A 178 -18.66 -6.01 -14.17
N ASP A 179 -17.62 -5.77 -14.98
CA ASP A 179 -16.55 -6.73 -15.25
C ASP A 179 -15.20 -6.00 -15.25
N VAL A 180 -14.42 -6.22 -14.20
CA VAL A 180 -13.10 -5.59 -14.02
C VAL A 180 -12.02 -6.29 -14.85
N GLU A 181 -12.19 -7.56 -15.17
CA GLU A 181 -11.19 -8.33 -15.93
C GLU A 181 -11.08 -7.85 -17.38
N SER A 182 -12.23 -7.61 -18.02
CA SER A 182 -12.29 -7.11 -19.40
C SER A 182 -12.17 -5.59 -19.51
N PHE A 183 -12.15 -4.86 -18.37
CA PHE A 183 -12.10 -3.40 -18.39
C PHE A 183 -10.77 -2.88 -18.95
N PRO A 184 -10.75 -1.88 -19.85
CA PRO A 184 -9.55 -1.37 -20.51
C PRO A 184 -8.73 -0.42 -19.57
N VAL A 185 -8.18 -0.98 -18.49
CA VAL A 185 -7.44 -0.24 -17.45
C VAL A 185 -6.28 0.56 -18.02
N THR A 186 -5.53 -0.04 -18.96
CA THR A 186 -4.35 0.60 -19.59
C THR A 186 -4.69 1.73 -20.56
N GLU A 187 -5.96 1.83 -20.99
CA GLU A 187 -6.44 2.91 -21.85
C GLU A 187 -7.07 4.04 -21.02
N ILE A 188 -7.91 3.69 -20.05
CA ILE A 188 -8.67 4.66 -19.25
C ILE A 188 -7.85 5.19 -18.07
N GLY A 189 -7.01 4.33 -17.46
CA GLY A 189 -6.17 4.68 -16.31
C GLY A 189 -5.33 5.94 -16.52
N PRO A 190 -4.47 6.00 -17.56
CA PRO A 190 -3.62 7.17 -17.81
C PRO A 190 -4.42 8.44 -18.16
N VAL A 191 -5.57 8.32 -18.81
CA VAL A 191 -6.42 9.47 -19.14
C VAL A 191 -7.07 10.04 -17.90
N MET A 192 -7.55 9.17 -16.99
CA MET A 192 -8.15 9.58 -15.72
C MET A 192 -7.10 10.09 -14.72
N GLU A 193 -5.93 9.45 -14.64
CA GLU A 193 -4.80 9.91 -13.81
C GLU A 193 -4.45 11.38 -14.10
N ASN A 194 -4.39 11.74 -15.40
CA ASN A 194 -3.98 13.05 -15.88
C ASN A 194 -5.16 13.99 -16.17
N HIS A 195 -6.38 13.63 -15.75
CA HIS A 195 -7.55 14.46 -15.99
C HIS A 195 -7.43 15.83 -15.30
N HIS A 196 -7.82 16.90 -15.99
CA HIS A 196 -7.66 18.30 -15.51
C HIS A 196 -8.27 18.57 -14.13
N LEU A 197 -9.23 17.78 -13.69
CA LEU A 197 -9.80 17.90 -12.34
C LEU A 197 -8.84 17.45 -11.23
N PHE A 198 -7.76 16.74 -11.55
CA PHE A 198 -6.73 16.26 -10.61
C PHE A 198 -5.37 16.92 -10.91
N PRO A 199 -5.13 18.17 -10.46
CA PRO A 199 -3.90 18.90 -10.79
C PRO A 199 -2.61 18.22 -10.26
N GLU A 200 -2.73 17.42 -9.20
CA GLU A 200 -1.62 16.61 -8.65
C GLU A 200 -1.70 15.14 -9.11
N LYS A 201 -2.50 14.85 -10.15
CA LYS A 201 -2.84 13.49 -10.62
C LYS A 201 -3.52 12.65 -9.54
N THR A 202 -3.97 11.44 -9.90
CA THR A 202 -4.66 10.53 -8.99
C THR A 202 -4.36 9.08 -9.32
N ASN A 203 -4.43 8.18 -8.32
CA ASN A 203 -4.57 6.76 -8.58
C ASN A 203 -5.99 6.47 -9.05
N VAL A 204 -6.18 5.45 -9.87
CA VAL A 204 -7.49 5.10 -10.43
C VAL A 204 -7.80 3.64 -10.15
N GLU A 205 -8.87 3.39 -9.42
CA GLU A 205 -9.33 2.07 -9.04
C GLU A 205 -10.55 1.67 -9.86
N PHE A 206 -10.46 0.52 -10.54
CA PHE A 206 -11.56 -0.11 -11.27
C PHE A 206 -12.09 -1.25 -10.41
N VAL A 207 -13.35 -1.13 -9.96
CA VAL A 207 -13.91 -1.96 -8.89
C VAL A 207 -15.14 -2.69 -9.36
N GLN A 208 -15.16 -4.01 -9.23
CA GLN A 208 -16.31 -4.87 -9.43
C GLN A 208 -16.80 -5.39 -8.08
N PRO A 209 -17.95 -4.93 -7.57
CA PRO A 209 -18.62 -5.58 -6.44
C PRO A 209 -19.10 -6.97 -6.84
N LEU A 210 -18.70 -7.99 -6.06
CA LEU A 210 -19.15 -9.38 -6.26
C LEU A 210 -20.37 -9.69 -5.38
N ASN A 211 -20.36 -9.17 -4.16
CA ASN A 211 -21.45 -9.22 -3.18
C ASN A 211 -21.23 -8.16 -2.10
N ASP A 212 -22.02 -8.17 -1.04
CA ASP A 212 -21.95 -7.21 0.08
C ASP A 212 -20.58 -7.18 0.81
N HIS A 213 -19.74 -8.20 0.65
CA HIS A 213 -18.49 -8.41 1.41
C HIS A 213 -17.28 -8.74 0.53
N GLU A 214 -17.41 -8.69 -0.78
CA GLU A 214 -16.34 -9.05 -1.70
C GLU A 214 -16.32 -8.13 -2.92
N ILE A 215 -15.12 -7.65 -3.27
CA ILE A 215 -14.89 -6.86 -4.49
C ILE A 215 -13.63 -7.37 -5.23
N LYS A 216 -13.65 -7.29 -6.54
CA LYS A 216 -12.44 -7.38 -7.37
C LYS A 216 -11.94 -5.97 -7.70
N LEU A 217 -10.62 -5.81 -7.75
CA LEU A 217 -9.96 -4.53 -7.95
C LEU A 217 -8.79 -4.65 -8.92
N ARG A 218 -8.76 -3.77 -9.92
CA ARG A 218 -7.56 -3.45 -10.69
C ARG A 218 -7.23 -1.98 -10.49
N VAL A 219 -5.94 -1.67 -10.35
CA VAL A 219 -5.47 -0.31 -10.03
C VAL A 219 -4.46 0.18 -11.07
N TRP A 220 -4.64 1.43 -11.45
CA TRP A 220 -3.65 2.24 -12.15
C TRP A 220 -3.05 3.22 -11.15
N GLU A 221 -1.80 2.99 -10.74
CA GLU A 221 -1.13 3.84 -9.75
C GLU A 221 -0.50 5.06 -10.41
N ARG A 222 -0.66 6.20 -9.76
CA ARG A 222 -0.14 7.51 -10.15
C ARG A 222 1.37 7.47 -10.40
N GLY A 223 1.78 7.75 -11.65
CA GLY A 223 3.19 7.78 -12.07
C GLY A 223 3.84 6.40 -12.25
N VAL A 224 3.10 5.30 -12.03
CA VAL A 224 3.64 3.94 -12.12
C VAL A 224 2.96 3.12 -13.21
N GLY A 225 1.62 3.17 -13.30
CA GLY A 225 0.84 2.35 -14.20
C GLY A 225 0.05 1.25 -13.49
N GLU A 226 -0.38 0.22 -14.21
CA GLU A 226 -1.11 -0.89 -13.62
C GLU A 226 -0.18 -1.77 -12.77
N THR A 227 -0.49 -1.93 -11.48
CA THR A 227 0.30 -2.69 -10.51
C THR A 227 -0.43 -3.92 -10.00
N MET A 228 0.31 -4.78 -9.29
CA MET A 228 -0.22 -6.02 -8.71
C MET A 228 -1.08 -5.78 -7.47
N ALA A 229 -0.77 -4.72 -6.69
CA ALA A 229 -1.43 -4.44 -5.42
C ALA A 229 -1.16 -3.02 -4.91
N CYS A 230 -2.23 -2.32 -4.56
CA CYS A 230 -2.19 -1.02 -3.87
C CYS A 230 -3.03 -1.09 -2.59
N GLY A 231 -2.37 -0.97 -1.42
CA GLY A 231 -3.05 -1.06 -0.11
C GLY A 231 -3.99 0.13 0.16
N THR A 232 -3.54 1.35 -0.17
CA THR A 232 -4.36 2.58 -0.06
C THR A 232 -5.50 2.57 -1.07
N GLY A 233 -5.27 2.07 -2.28
CA GLY A 233 -6.31 1.90 -3.30
C GLY A 233 -7.38 0.90 -2.89
N ALA A 234 -7.00 -0.24 -2.30
CA ALA A 234 -7.94 -1.22 -1.75
C ALA A 234 -8.78 -0.61 -0.61
N SER A 235 -8.15 0.18 0.27
CA SER A 235 -8.82 0.89 1.36
C SER A 235 -9.81 1.92 0.83
N ALA A 236 -9.41 2.75 -0.12
CA ALA A 236 -10.25 3.74 -0.77
C ALA A 236 -11.43 3.11 -1.52
N ALA A 237 -11.21 1.97 -2.18
CA ALA A 237 -12.25 1.22 -2.90
C ALA A 237 -13.36 0.72 -1.95
N VAL A 238 -12.99 0.22 -0.76
CA VAL A 238 -13.98 -0.21 0.24
C VAL A 238 -14.75 0.98 0.79
N VAL A 239 -14.07 2.08 1.15
CA VAL A 239 -14.72 3.32 1.60
C VAL A 239 -15.72 3.82 0.55
N ALA A 240 -15.29 3.92 -0.72
CA ALA A 240 -16.17 4.32 -1.82
C ALA A 240 -17.36 3.36 -2.00
N GLY A 241 -17.14 2.06 -1.86
CA GLY A 241 -18.18 1.05 -1.94
C GLY A 241 -19.26 1.21 -0.86
N VAL A 242 -18.86 1.52 0.37
CA VAL A 242 -19.76 1.81 1.49
C VAL A 242 -20.55 3.10 1.25
N LEU A 243 -19.87 4.19 0.83
CA LEU A 243 -20.50 5.47 0.53
C LEU A 243 -21.55 5.35 -0.58
N ASN A 244 -21.33 4.49 -1.57
CA ASN A 244 -22.26 4.21 -2.66
C ASN A 244 -23.28 3.10 -2.32
N LYS A 245 -23.28 2.56 -1.10
CA LYS A 245 -24.16 1.47 -0.63
C LYS A 245 -24.07 0.20 -1.49
N ARG A 246 -22.91 -0.08 -2.08
CA ARG A 246 -22.63 -1.24 -2.91
C ARG A 246 -22.12 -2.44 -2.13
N ILE A 247 -21.47 -2.18 -0.99
CA ILE A 247 -20.93 -3.19 -0.07
C ILE A 247 -21.09 -2.72 1.38
N LYS A 248 -20.85 -3.63 2.31
CA LYS A 248 -20.78 -3.34 3.75
C LYS A 248 -19.41 -2.77 4.12
N ASN A 249 -19.29 -2.30 5.36
CA ASN A 249 -18.07 -1.68 5.90
C ASN A 249 -16.89 -2.65 6.11
N ARG A 250 -17.02 -3.91 5.72
CA ARG A 250 -15.97 -4.94 5.76
C ARG A 250 -16.04 -5.79 4.51
N ALA A 251 -14.92 -5.84 3.77
CA ALA A 251 -14.86 -6.61 2.54
C ALA A 251 -13.49 -7.27 2.32
N VAL A 252 -13.50 -8.37 1.59
CA VAL A 252 -12.32 -8.95 0.95
C VAL A 252 -12.14 -8.30 -0.41
N VAL A 253 -10.95 -7.77 -0.65
CA VAL A 253 -10.55 -7.15 -1.91
C VAL A 253 -9.62 -8.09 -2.65
N TYR A 254 -10.06 -8.59 -3.80
CA TYR A 254 -9.27 -9.44 -4.69
C TYR A 254 -8.49 -8.56 -5.67
N LEU A 255 -7.16 -8.54 -5.54
CA LEU A 255 -6.23 -7.86 -6.43
C LEU A 255 -5.45 -8.90 -7.26
N LYS A 256 -4.75 -8.47 -8.31
CA LYS A 256 -3.90 -9.36 -9.13
C LYS A 256 -2.86 -10.12 -8.31
N GLY A 257 -2.26 -9.47 -7.30
CA GLY A 257 -1.21 -10.05 -6.46
C GLY A 257 -1.71 -10.89 -5.29
N GLY A 258 -3.00 -10.82 -4.95
CA GLY A 258 -3.59 -11.53 -3.81
C GLY A 258 -4.72 -10.76 -3.13
N ASN A 259 -5.08 -11.18 -1.94
CA ASN A 259 -6.27 -10.69 -1.26
C ASN A 259 -5.91 -9.84 -0.03
N LEU A 260 -6.67 -8.77 0.17
CA LEU A 260 -6.66 -7.95 1.38
C LEU A 260 -8.03 -7.98 2.04
N LYS A 261 -8.06 -7.97 3.37
CA LYS A 261 -9.30 -7.70 4.12
C LYS A 261 -9.26 -6.25 4.56
N ILE A 262 -10.26 -5.49 4.17
CA ILE A 262 -10.39 -4.07 4.52
C ILE A 262 -11.64 -3.91 5.39
N GLU A 263 -11.52 -3.08 6.42
CA GLU A 263 -12.61 -2.78 7.35
C GLU A 263 -12.61 -1.28 7.66
N TRP A 264 -13.71 -0.61 7.34
CA TRP A 264 -13.96 0.77 7.76
C TRP A 264 -14.82 0.76 9.02
N THR A 265 -14.23 1.07 10.15
CA THR A 265 -14.81 0.87 11.48
C THR A 265 -15.59 2.08 11.98
N ASN A 266 -16.32 1.94 13.10
CA ASN A 266 -17.15 2.99 13.68
C ASN A 266 -16.34 4.16 14.28
N ASP A 267 -15.05 3.97 14.52
CA ASP A 267 -14.10 5.02 14.91
C ASP A 267 -13.58 5.84 13.71
N GLU A 268 -14.13 5.56 12.51
CA GLU A 268 -13.81 6.15 11.22
C GLU A 268 -12.45 5.73 10.65
N HIS A 269 -11.68 4.84 11.33
CA HIS A 269 -10.43 4.31 10.82
C HIS A 269 -10.65 3.19 9.81
N VAL A 270 -9.76 3.11 8.83
CA VAL A 270 -9.70 2.01 7.87
C VAL A 270 -8.58 1.07 8.28
N TYR A 271 -8.91 -0.19 8.51
CA TYR A 271 -7.94 -1.23 8.81
C TYR A 271 -7.74 -2.15 7.62
N MET A 272 -6.49 -2.40 7.28
CA MET A 272 -6.09 -3.34 6.24
C MET A 272 -5.42 -4.56 6.87
N THR A 273 -5.86 -5.75 6.52
CA THR A 273 -5.21 -7.01 6.91
C THR A 273 -4.80 -7.78 5.66
N GLY A 274 -3.55 -8.17 5.60
CA GLY A 274 -3.02 -8.94 4.47
C GLY A 274 -1.80 -9.78 4.85
N PRO A 275 -1.39 -10.72 3.98
CA PRO A 275 -0.21 -11.52 4.19
C PRO A 275 1.08 -10.74 3.88
N ALA A 276 2.19 -11.32 4.30
CA ALA A 276 3.53 -11.02 3.83
C ALA A 276 4.31 -12.33 3.78
N GLU A 277 5.13 -12.51 2.76
CA GLU A 277 5.83 -13.77 2.51
C GLU A 277 7.31 -13.52 2.19
N ALA A 278 8.18 -14.41 2.70
CA ALA A 278 9.59 -14.42 2.36
C ALA A 278 9.77 -15.23 1.06
N ALA A 279 10.48 -14.64 0.09
CA ALA A 279 10.80 -15.30 -1.17
C ALA A 279 12.14 -16.05 -1.08
N PHE A 280 13.19 -15.36 -0.64
CA PHE A 280 14.53 -15.92 -0.43
C PHE A 280 15.37 -14.99 0.44
N SER A 281 16.52 -15.49 0.89
CA SER A 281 17.53 -14.73 1.62
C SER A 281 18.90 -14.85 0.95
N GLY A 282 19.79 -13.92 1.25
CA GLY A 282 21.14 -13.91 0.71
C GLY A 282 22.08 -12.94 1.44
N ILE A 283 23.29 -12.82 0.91
CA ILE A 283 24.30 -11.85 1.32
C ILE A 283 24.68 -11.01 0.10
N VAL A 284 24.79 -9.72 0.28
CA VAL A 284 25.18 -8.79 -0.78
C VAL A 284 26.27 -7.83 -0.30
N SER A 285 27.18 -7.45 -1.19
CA SER A 285 28.17 -6.40 -0.94
C SER A 285 27.59 -5.03 -1.30
N ILE A 286 27.57 -4.14 -0.32
CA ILE A 286 27.14 -2.74 -0.44
C ILE A 286 28.28 -1.79 -0.13
#